data_93e7cf62c04bfd92cf8625e078637343
#
_entry.id   93e7cf62c04bfd92cf8625e078637343
#
_cell.length_a   1.000
_cell.length_b   1.000
_cell.length_c   1.000
_cell.angle_alpha   90.00
_cell.angle_beta   90.00
_cell.angle_gamma   90.00
#
_symmetry.space_group_name_H-M   'P 1'
#
loop_
_entity.id
_entity.type
_entity.pdbx_description
1 polymer ?
#
loop_
_entity_poly.entity_id
_entity_poly.type
_entity_poly.pdbx_seq_one_letter_code
_entity_poly.pdbx_strand_id
1 'polypeptide(L)'
;MYTAIRRYTATDSSVVDEIVQRVENEFVPMMREADGFVAYSLLLTGGTGLVTISVFEDQAGAEASTARAREWVNASLAHFFQGSPQIDAGEVRVLVTAEHGG
;
A
#
# COMPACT_ATOMS: atom_id res chain seq x y z
N MET A 1 -5.40 -14.66 -6.86
CA MET A 1 -4.88 -13.49 -6.11
C MET A 1 -5.19 -12.20 -6.86
N TYR A 2 -5.39 -11.15 -6.12
CA TYR A 2 -5.73 -9.84 -6.65
C TYR A 2 -4.83 -8.79 -6.01
N THR A 3 -4.36 -7.81 -6.78
CA THR A 3 -3.42 -6.80 -6.33
C THR A 3 -3.99 -5.41 -6.50
N ALA A 4 -3.79 -4.55 -5.51
CA ALA A 4 -4.08 -3.13 -5.60
C ALA A 4 -2.78 -2.33 -5.50
N ILE A 5 -2.58 -1.43 -6.44
CA ILE A 5 -1.40 -0.56 -6.51
C ILE A 5 -1.88 0.87 -6.32
N ARG A 6 -1.28 1.58 -5.37
CA ARG A 6 -1.64 2.96 -5.07
C ARG A 6 -0.40 3.83 -5.17
N ARG A 7 -0.48 4.91 -5.95
CA ARG A 7 0.64 5.84 -6.16
C ARG A 7 0.33 7.16 -5.50
N TYR A 8 1.21 7.58 -4.61
CA TYR A 8 1.07 8.82 -3.84
C TYR A 8 2.21 9.77 -4.15
N THR A 9 1.95 11.07 -4.00
CA THR A 9 2.99 12.10 -4.07
C THR A 9 2.98 12.86 -2.74
N ALA A 10 4.09 12.83 -2.03
CA ALA A 10 4.25 13.59 -0.79
C ALA A 10 4.40 15.08 -1.10
N THR A 11 4.03 15.92 -0.14
CA THR A 11 4.17 17.38 -0.29
C THR A 11 5.64 17.83 -0.32
N ASP A 12 6.51 17.07 0.34
CA ASP A 12 7.92 17.38 0.45
C ASP A 12 8.69 16.10 0.74
N SER A 13 9.92 16.00 0.27
CA SER A 13 10.76 14.83 0.53
C SER A 13 11.08 14.67 2.03
N SER A 14 11.06 15.76 2.78
CA SER A 14 11.36 15.70 4.22
C SER A 14 10.31 14.94 5.05
N VAL A 15 9.09 14.78 4.54
CA VAL A 15 8.04 14.06 5.28
C VAL A 15 7.96 12.58 4.92
N VAL A 16 8.73 12.13 3.94
CA VAL A 16 8.65 10.75 3.44
C VAL A 16 8.98 9.73 4.53
N ASP A 17 10.03 9.96 5.31
CA ASP A 17 10.42 9.04 6.38
C ASP A 17 9.34 8.91 7.44
N GLU A 18 8.68 10.01 7.79
CA GLU A 18 7.57 9.96 8.74
C GLU A 18 6.39 9.18 8.19
N ILE A 19 6.08 9.35 6.91
CA ILE A 19 5.03 8.57 6.26
C ILE A 19 5.34 7.08 6.36
N VAL A 20 6.57 6.68 6.03
CA VAL A 20 6.99 5.28 6.09
C VAL A 20 6.84 4.72 7.50
N GLN A 21 7.29 5.46 8.52
CA GLN A 21 7.16 5.02 9.90
C GLN A 21 5.71 4.83 10.34
N ARG A 22 4.83 5.75 9.94
CA ARG A 22 3.41 5.63 10.28
C ARG A 22 2.76 4.46 9.58
N VAL A 23 3.11 4.22 8.32
CA VAL A 23 2.62 3.05 7.59
C VAL A 23 3.04 1.77 8.31
N GLU A 24 4.32 1.64 8.67
CA GLU A 24 4.80 0.46 9.38
C GLU A 24 4.11 0.25 10.72
N ASN A 25 3.93 1.31 11.48
CA ASN A 25 3.43 1.21 12.86
C ASN A 25 1.91 1.12 12.96
N GLU A 26 1.19 1.69 11.99
CA GLU A 26 -0.27 1.80 12.08
C GLU A 26 -0.99 1.02 10.99
N PHE A 27 -0.57 1.15 9.74
CA PHE A 27 -1.30 0.54 8.63
C PHE A 27 -0.95 -0.94 8.43
N VAL A 28 0.32 -1.30 8.53
CA VAL A 28 0.77 -2.69 8.34
C VAL A 28 0.08 -3.65 9.30
N PRO A 29 -0.04 -3.33 10.61
CA PRO A 29 -0.79 -4.22 11.51
C PRO A 29 -2.24 -4.43 11.09
N MET A 30 -2.89 -3.39 10.56
CA MET A 30 -4.26 -3.50 10.06
C MET A 30 -4.33 -4.44 8.86
N MET A 31 -3.35 -4.35 7.95
CA MET A 31 -3.30 -5.22 6.78
C MET A 31 -3.07 -6.68 7.16
N ARG A 32 -2.20 -6.94 8.14
CA ARG A 32 -1.92 -8.30 8.58
C ARG A 32 -3.14 -9.01 9.14
N GLU A 33 -4.08 -8.27 9.72
CA GLU A 33 -5.29 -8.82 10.29
C GLU A 33 -6.44 -8.92 9.29
N ALA A 34 -6.26 -8.34 8.09
CA ALA A 34 -7.32 -8.36 7.09
C ALA A 34 -7.48 -9.75 6.48
N ASP A 35 -8.73 -10.17 6.25
CA ASP A 35 -9.03 -11.46 5.64
C ASP A 35 -8.42 -11.55 4.24
N GLY A 36 -7.75 -12.67 3.98
CA GLY A 36 -7.16 -12.93 2.67
C GLY A 36 -5.86 -12.17 2.39
N PHE A 37 -5.28 -11.53 3.38
CA PHE A 37 -4.02 -10.80 3.19
C PHE A 37 -2.89 -11.75 2.77
N VAL A 38 -2.14 -11.38 1.73
CA VAL A 38 -0.99 -12.15 1.24
C VAL A 38 0.31 -11.39 1.43
N ALA A 39 0.39 -10.15 0.95
CA ALA A 39 1.61 -9.36 1.00
C ALA A 39 1.34 -7.87 0.88
N TYR A 40 2.25 -7.08 1.42
CA TYR A 40 2.21 -5.63 1.31
C TYR A 40 3.62 -5.10 1.12
N SER A 41 3.78 -4.16 0.18
CA SER A 41 5.04 -3.49 -0.06
C SER A 41 4.81 -1.99 -0.17
N LEU A 42 5.79 -1.22 0.31
CA LEU A 42 5.84 0.22 0.09
C LEU A 42 7.19 0.54 -0.54
N LEU A 43 7.16 1.24 -1.67
CA LEU A 43 8.37 1.61 -2.40
C LEU A 43 8.51 3.11 -2.45
N LEU A 44 9.75 3.58 -2.37
CA LEU A 44 10.08 4.97 -2.61
C LEU A 44 10.58 5.07 -4.05
N THR A 45 9.87 5.85 -4.86
CA THR A 45 10.17 5.92 -6.30
C THR A 45 11.00 7.14 -6.69
N GLY A 46 11.61 7.79 -5.68
CA GLY A 46 12.43 8.96 -5.87
C GLY A 46 11.73 10.24 -5.45
N GLY A 47 12.47 11.14 -4.84
CA GLY A 47 11.94 12.43 -4.40
C GLY A 47 10.73 12.29 -3.48
N THR A 48 9.56 12.57 -4.00
CA THR A 48 8.31 12.57 -3.24
C THR A 48 7.36 11.42 -3.61
N GLY A 49 7.78 10.52 -4.47
CA GLY A 49 6.94 9.42 -4.92
C GLY A 49 6.92 8.24 -3.98
N LEU A 50 5.72 7.72 -3.69
CA LEU A 50 5.54 6.50 -2.92
C LEU A 50 4.54 5.61 -3.65
N VAL A 51 4.84 4.32 -3.70
CA VAL A 51 3.95 3.33 -4.30
C VAL A 51 3.71 2.22 -3.28
N THR A 52 2.45 1.88 -3.07
CA THR A 52 2.10 0.74 -2.22
C THR A 52 1.49 -0.37 -3.07
N ILE A 53 1.83 -1.60 -2.74
CA ILE A 53 1.32 -2.77 -3.43
C ILE A 53 0.74 -3.72 -2.38
N SER A 54 -0.55 -3.96 -2.47
CA SER A 54 -1.26 -4.88 -1.57
C SER A 54 -1.72 -6.09 -2.36
N VAL A 55 -1.41 -7.28 -1.89
CA VAL A 55 -1.83 -8.53 -2.53
C VAL A 55 -2.79 -9.26 -1.60
N PHE A 56 -3.94 -9.67 -2.13
CA PHE A 56 -4.96 -10.41 -1.40
C PHE A 56 -5.36 -11.66 -2.19
N GLU A 57 -5.96 -12.62 -1.50
CA GLU A 57 -6.41 -13.85 -2.12
C GLU A 57 -7.49 -13.62 -3.17
N ASP A 58 -8.35 -12.60 -2.96
CA ASP A 58 -9.44 -12.29 -3.88
C ASP A 58 -9.63 -10.78 -4.07
N GLN A 59 -10.50 -10.45 -5.02
CA GLN A 59 -10.79 -9.07 -5.38
C GLN A 59 -11.45 -8.31 -4.21
N ALA A 60 -12.34 -8.95 -3.48
CA ALA A 60 -13.04 -8.31 -2.38
C ALA A 60 -12.07 -7.84 -1.30
N GLY A 61 -11.06 -8.65 -0.98
CA GLY A 61 -10.02 -8.29 -0.02
C GLY A 61 -9.19 -7.11 -0.50
N ALA A 62 -8.80 -7.10 -1.77
CA ALA A 62 -8.03 -6.01 -2.34
C ALA A 62 -8.84 -4.69 -2.33
N GLU A 63 -10.10 -4.74 -2.70
CA GLU A 63 -10.97 -3.56 -2.69
C GLU A 63 -11.19 -3.04 -1.26
N ALA A 64 -11.39 -3.93 -0.31
CA ALA A 64 -11.51 -3.55 1.10
C ALA A 64 -10.23 -2.89 1.62
N SER A 65 -9.06 -3.36 1.19
CA SER A 65 -7.79 -2.78 1.60
C SER A 65 -7.65 -1.35 1.06
N THR A 66 -8.10 -1.11 -0.16
CA THR A 66 -8.06 0.25 -0.75
C THR A 66 -9.00 1.20 0.01
N ALA A 67 -10.19 0.73 0.39
CA ALA A 67 -11.10 1.54 1.19
C ALA A 67 -10.49 1.87 2.56
N ARG A 68 -9.86 0.90 3.22
CA ARG A 68 -9.19 1.13 4.49
C ARG A 68 -8.01 2.09 4.35
N ALA A 69 -7.23 1.94 3.28
CA ALA A 69 -6.12 2.86 3.02
C ALA A 69 -6.61 4.29 2.88
N ARG A 70 -7.71 4.49 2.15
CA ARG A 70 -8.30 5.80 1.97
C ARG A 70 -8.72 6.42 3.29
N GLU A 71 -9.43 5.66 4.11
CA GLU A 71 -9.88 6.13 5.43
C GLU A 71 -8.71 6.49 6.33
N TRP A 72 -7.72 5.61 6.39
CA TRP A 72 -6.55 5.83 7.24
C TRP A 72 -5.72 7.03 6.79
N VAL A 73 -5.48 7.15 5.48
CA VAL A 73 -4.73 8.28 4.93
C VAL A 73 -5.48 9.59 5.20
N ASN A 74 -6.78 9.62 4.99
CA ASN A 74 -7.56 10.83 5.24
C ASN A 74 -7.55 11.23 6.71
N ALA A 75 -7.54 10.27 7.62
CA ALA A 75 -7.51 10.54 9.05
C ALA A 75 -6.13 10.92 9.58
N SER A 76 -5.07 10.35 9.01
CA SER A 76 -3.73 10.39 9.63
C SER A 76 -2.67 11.09 8.79
N LEU A 77 -2.77 11.07 7.45
CA LEU A 77 -1.71 11.51 6.56
C LEU A 77 -2.12 12.50 5.48
N ALA A 78 -3.38 12.96 5.47
CA ALA A 78 -3.88 13.78 4.36
C ALA A 78 -3.00 14.99 4.06
N HIS A 79 -2.48 15.64 5.10
CA HIS A 79 -1.66 16.84 4.96
C HIS A 79 -0.24 16.57 4.44
N PHE A 80 0.16 15.30 4.37
CA PHE A 80 1.47 14.93 3.84
C PHE A 80 1.45 14.64 2.33
N PHE A 81 0.27 14.56 1.72
CA PHE A 81 0.13 14.18 0.31
C PHE A 81 -0.42 15.30 -0.54
N GLN A 82 0.02 15.33 -1.81
CA GLN A 82 -0.52 16.22 -2.84
C GLN A 82 -1.58 15.47 -3.63
N GLY A 83 -2.79 15.99 -3.64
CA GLY A 83 -3.88 15.43 -4.42
C GLY A 83 -4.28 14.02 -3.99
N SER A 84 -5.05 13.38 -4.86
CA SER A 84 -5.52 12.02 -4.63
C SER A 84 -4.56 11.00 -5.22
N PRO A 85 -4.44 9.79 -4.63
CA PRO A 85 -3.58 8.77 -5.20
C PRO A 85 -4.15 8.24 -6.51
N GLN A 86 -3.25 7.77 -7.38
CA GLN A 86 -3.64 6.97 -8.54
C GLN A 86 -3.73 5.52 -8.09
N ILE A 87 -4.82 4.84 -8.48
CA ILE A 87 -5.07 3.47 -8.05
C ILE A 87 -5.24 2.59 -9.28
N ASP A 88 -4.43 1.53 -9.33
CA ASP A 88 -4.59 0.44 -10.28
C ASP A 88 -4.87 -0.84 -9.50
N ALA A 89 -5.69 -1.71 -10.06
CA ALA A 89 -5.99 -2.99 -9.43
C ALA A 89 -6.23 -4.04 -10.49
N GLY A 90 -5.86 -5.27 -10.21
CA GLY A 90 -6.04 -6.33 -11.18
C GLY A 90 -5.77 -7.70 -10.62
N GLU A 91 -6.21 -8.69 -11.37
CA GLU A 91 -5.97 -10.09 -11.06
C GLU A 91 -4.52 -10.46 -11.35
N VAL A 92 -3.90 -11.17 -10.42
CA VAL A 92 -2.54 -11.68 -10.63
C VAL A 92 -2.62 -12.88 -11.57
N ARG A 93 -2.02 -12.75 -12.74
CA ARG A 93 -2.03 -13.82 -13.75
C ARG A 93 -0.75 -14.64 -13.74
N VAL A 94 0.34 -14.05 -13.31
CA VAL A 94 1.63 -14.74 -13.18
C VAL A 94 2.32 -14.24 -11.92
N LEU A 95 2.72 -15.14 -11.06
CA LEU A 95 3.50 -14.85 -9.87
C LEU A 95 4.59 -15.90 -9.74
N VAL A 96 5.84 -15.45 -9.74
CA VAL A 96 6.99 -16.32 -9.57
C VAL A 96 7.77 -15.81 -8.36
N THR A 97 8.05 -16.67 -7.43
CA THR A 97 8.86 -16.34 -6.25
C THR A 97 10.13 -17.16 -6.27
N ALA A 98 11.20 -16.59 -5.73
CA ALA A 98 12.42 -17.34 -5.53
C ALA A 98 12.19 -18.37 -4.43
N GLU A 99 12.59 -19.62 -4.69
CA GLU A 99 12.61 -20.62 -3.64
C GLU A 99 13.94 -20.49 -2.89
N HIS A 100 13.81 -20.22 -1.61
CA HIS A 100 14.99 -20.24 -0.75
C HIS A 100 15.11 -21.64 -0.17
N GLY A 101 16.13 -22.37 -0.60
CA GLY A 101 16.35 -23.73 -0.19
C GLY A 101 16.44 -23.88 1.32
N GLY A 102 15.41 -24.36 1.86
CA GLY A 102 15.35 -24.62 3.31
C GLY A 102 14.91 -23.46 4.11
#